data_b66709a9dc83f691992127175f9903ca
#
_entry.id   b66709a9dc83f691992127175f9903ca
#
_cell.length_a   1.000
_cell.length_b   1.000
_cell.length_c   1.000
_cell.angle_alpha   90.00
_cell.angle_beta   90.00
_cell.angle_gamma   90.00
#
_symmetry.space_group_name_H-M   'P 1'
#
loop_
_entity.id
_entity.type
_entity.pdbx_description
1 polymer ?
#
loop_
_entity_poly.entity_id
_entity_poly.type
_entity_poly.pdbx_seq_one_letter_code
_entity_poly.pdbx_strand_id
1 'polypeptide(L)'
;MSGALKSTCESGTLILTLSDPEHKNALGPDIYAAGIEALNAAENNPEIRSVVIIGEGNMFCAGGNLLRLQANRRLPSEVQAQSIQALHNWIEAIRTYPKPVIAAVEGVAAGAGFSLALACDFIVAADNAVFVMAYSTVALSPDGGGSWSLARALPRALASELLMGAERISAERLHQLGLVNRVTAAGGAIGEALVLAARLNARAPNVLASIKDLINDAPANTLSQQLDSERNHLVRNLHHANGGEGIEAFLQKRTPQYR
;
A
#
# COMPACT_ATOMS: atom_id res chain seq x y z
N MET A 1 -5.60 0.65 -25.37
CA MET A 1 -6.69 0.86 -24.38
C MET A 1 -6.07 1.41 -23.12
N SER A 2 -6.73 2.28 -22.37
CA SER A 2 -6.24 2.72 -21.06
C SER A 2 -6.30 1.55 -20.09
N GLY A 3 -5.33 1.46 -19.18
CA GLY A 3 -5.35 0.46 -18.12
C GLY A 3 -6.62 0.58 -17.26
N ALA A 4 -7.06 -0.50 -16.65
CA ALA A 4 -8.24 -0.57 -15.80
C ALA A 4 -7.87 -1.04 -14.39
N LEU A 5 -8.67 -0.65 -13.40
CA LEU A 5 -8.62 -1.23 -12.07
C LEU A 5 -9.87 -2.11 -11.90
N LYS A 6 -9.64 -3.42 -11.77
CA LYS A 6 -10.72 -4.38 -11.49
C LYS A 6 -10.89 -4.53 -9.98
N SER A 7 -12.12 -4.71 -9.52
CA SER A 7 -12.41 -4.92 -8.10
C SER A 7 -13.24 -6.19 -7.89
N THR A 8 -12.83 -7.02 -6.93
CA THR A 8 -13.57 -8.19 -6.47
C THR A 8 -13.53 -8.25 -4.95
N CYS A 9 -14.44 -8.99 -4.34
CA CYS A 9 -14.47 -9.17 -2.89
C CYS A 9 -14.38 -10.65 -2.54
N GLU A 10 -13.52 -10.98 -1.58
CA GLU A 10 -13.35 -12.33 -1.06
C GLU A 10 -13.20 -12.31 0.46
N SER A 11 -14.08 -12.99 1.18
CA SER A 11 -14.00 -13.17 2.64
C SER A 11 -13.73 -11.88 3.43
N GLY A 12 -14.42 -10.78 3.08
CA GLY A 12 -14.27 -9.48 3.74
C GLY A 12 -13.04 -8.68 3.28
N THR A 13 -12.39 -9.10 2.20
CA THR A 13 -11.25 -8.41 1.60
C THR A 13 -11.62 -7.89 0.21
N LEU A 14 -11.45 -6.59 -0.02
CA LEU A 14 -11.53 -5.99 -1.35
C LEU A 14 -10.20 -6.22 -2.08
N ILE A 15 -10.25 -6.86 -3.25
CA ILE A 15 -9.09 -7.09 -4.11
C ILE A 15 -9.15 -6.11 -5.27
N LEU A 16 -8.15 -5.26 -5.37
CA LEU A 16 -7.96 -4.29 -6.44
C LEU A 16 -6.86 -4.81 -7.38
N THR A 17 -7.22 -5.12 -8.62
CA THR A 17 -6.30 -5.66 -9.62
C THR A 17 -5.95 -4.60 -10.66
N LEU A 18 -4.68 -4.22 -10.71
CA LEU A 18 -4.12 -3.39 -11.77
C LEU A 18 -4.13 -4.19 -13.07
N SER A 19 -4.85 -3.74 -14.08
CA SER A 19 -5.09 -4.50 -15.32
C SER A 19 -4.72 -3.67 -16.55
N ASP A 20 -3.48 -3.81 -16.97
CA ASP A 20 -2.95 -3.35 -18.28
C ASP A 20 -1.79 -4.28 -18.67
N PRO A 21 -2.08 -5.56 -19.03
CA PRO A 21 -1.03 -6.54 -19.33
C PRO A 21 -0.12 -6.11 -20.48
N GLU A 22 -0.65 -5.41 -21.47
CA GLU A 22 0.10 -4.92 -22.65
C GLU A 22 1.21 -3.93 -22.24
N HIS A 23 0.96 -3.12 -21.21
CA HIS A 23 1.93 -2.17 -20.65
C HIS A 23 2.42 -2.58 -19.26
N LYS A 24 2.33 -3.89 -18.91
CA LYS A 24 2.85 -4.45 -17.67
C LYS A 24 2.22 -3.76 -16.44
N ASN A 25 0.90 -3.59 -16.48
CA ASN A 25 0.10 -2.95 -15.44
C ASN A 25 0.57 -1.51 -15.11
N ALA A 26 0.95 -0.75 -16.15
CA ALA A 26 1.40 0.63 -15.98
C ALA A 26 0.28 1.53 -15.48
N LEU A 27 0.63 2.45 -14.59
CA LEU A 27 -0.30 3.36 -13.93
C LEU A 27 -0.70 4.54 -14.82
N GLY A 28 -1.94 4.98 -14.65
CA GLY A 28 -2.52 6.13 -15.34
C GLY A 28 -3.70 6.75 -14.61
N PRO A 29 -4.20 7.92 -15.06
CA PRO A 29 -5.27 8.67 -14.38
C PRO A 29 -6.53 7.86 -14.13
N ASP A 30 -6.94 7.00 -15.06
CA ASP A 30 -8.13 6.17 -14.91
C ASP A 30 -7.99 5.17 -13.75
N ILE A 31 -6.78 4.60 -13.57
CA ILE A 31 -6.47 3.71 -12.45
C ILE A 31 -6.49 4.48 -11.13
N TYR A 32 -5.94 5.70 -11.09
CA TYR A 32 -5.92 6.52 -9.87
C TYR A 32 -7.33 6.88 -9.42
N ALA A 33 -8.17 7.35 -10.36
CA ALA A 33 -9.55 7.70 -10.08
C ALA A 33 -10.36 6.49 -9.61
N ALA A 34 -10.25 5.36 -10.30
CA ALA A 34 -10.93 4.11 -9.92
C ALA A 34 -10.45 3.60 -8.55
N GLY A 35 -9.16 3.78 -8.22
CA GLY A 35 -8.59 3.40 -6.93
C GLY A 35 -9.19 4.22 -5.77
N ILE A 36 -9.30 5.53 -5.94
CA ILE A 36 -9.93 6.42 -4.96
C ILE A 36 -11.42 6.07 -4.81
N GLU A 37 -12.14 5.88 -5.93
CA GLU A 37 -13.56 5.52 -5.91
C GLU A 37 -13.80 4.20 -5.18
N ALA A 38 -12.99 3.16 -5.48
CA ALA A 38 -13.11 1.86 -4.83
C ALA A 38 -12.85 1.93 -3.31
N LEU A 39 -11.84 2.69 -2.87
CA LEU A 39 -11.57 2.92 -1.45
C LEU A 39 -12.72 3.65 -0.77
N ASN A 40 -13.23 4.73 -1.35
CA ASN A 40 -14.36 5.50 -0.81
C ASN A 40 -15.62 4.63 -0.69
N ALA A 41 -15.94 3.83 -1.71
CA ALA A 41 -17.08 2.92 -1.69
C ALA A 41 -16.96 1.84 -0.61
N ALA A 42 -15.75 1.37 -0.35
CA ALA A 42 -15.47 0.32 0.63
C ALA A 42 -15.29 0.84 2.06
N GLU A 43 -15.03 2.14 2.27
CA GLU A 43 -14.70 2.71 3.58
C GLU A 43 -15.80 2.46 4.61
N ASN A 44 -17.04 2.79 4.27
CA ASN A 44 -18.19 2.64 5.15
C ASN A 44 -18.92 1.30 4.99
N ASN A 45 -18.41 0.40 4.15
CA ASN A 45 -18.98 -0.94 4.00
C ASN A 45 -18.45 -1.88 5.10
N PRO A 46 -19.29 -2.33 6.06
CA PRO A 46 -18.86 -3.19 7.16
C PRO A 46 -18.43 -4.59 6.71
N GLU A 47 -18.88 -5.03 5.52
CA GLU A 47 -18.49 -6.32 4.95
C GLU A 47 -17.05 -6.31 4.43
N ILE A 48 -16.47 -5.14 4.16
CA ILE A 48 -15.07 -4.99 3.75
C ILE A 48 -14.24 -4.60 4.95
N ARG A 49 -13.23 -5.40 5.30
CA ARG A 49 -12.36 -5.21 6.47
C ARG A 49 -10.90 -4.96 6.12
N SER A 50 -10.50 -5.27 4.90
CA SER A 50 -9.14 -5.03 4.38
C SER A 50 -9.15 -4.87 2.87
N VAL A 51 -8.05 -4.38 2.32
CA VAL A 51 -7.83 -4.23 0.88
C VAL A 51 -6.54 -4.94 0.50
N VAL A 52 -6.54 -5.65 -0.64
CA VAL A 52 -5.34 -6.20 -1.28
C VAL A 52 -5.19 -5.57 -2.66
N ILE A 53 -4.01 -5.06 -2.98
CA ILE A 53 -3.67 -4.53 -4.31
C ILE A 53 -2.73 -5.54 -5.00
N ILE A 54 -3.09 -5.96 -6.22
CA ILE A 54 -2.32 -6.89 -7.04
C ILE A 54 -2.18 -6.37 -8.47
N GLY A 55 -1.22 -6.92 -9.22
CA GLY A 55 -1.16 -6.78 -10.68
C GLY A 55 -1.79 -7.97 -11.39
N GLU A 56 -2.39 -7.77 -12.56
CA GLU A 56 -2.88 -8.85 -13.40
C GLU A 56 -1.71 -9.66 -13.97
N GLY A 57 -1.85 -10.99 -13.96
CA GLY A 57 -0.82 -11.90 -14.45
C GLY A 57 0.36 -12.07 -13.49
N ASN A 58 1.56 -12.08 -14.05
CA ASN A 58 2.81 -12.37 -13.31
C ASN A 58 3.64 -11.13 -13.00
N MET A 59 3.05 -9.95 -13.01
CA MET A 59 3.72 -8.67 -12.77
C MET A 59 2.85 -7.75 -11.92
N PHE A 60 3.44 -7.14 -10.91
CA PHE A 60 2.72 -6.17 -10.10
C PHE A 60 2.44 -4.89 -10.87
N CYS A 61 3.49 -4.11 -11.19
CA CYS A 61 3.33 -2.81 -11.85
C CYS A 61 4.66 -2.27 -12.38
N ALA A 62 4.70 -1.88 -13.65
CA ALA A 62 5.88 -1.27 -14.27
C ALA A 62 6.06 0.22 -13.96
N GLY A 63 5.16 0.83 -13.18
CA GLY A 63 5.18 2.26 -12.88
C GLY A 63 4.37 3.11 -13.87
N GLY A 64 4.77 4.35 -14.10
CA GLY A 64 4.08 5.25 -15.02
C GLY A 64 4.19 4.80 -16.48
N ASN A 65 3.13 5.01 -17.26
CA ASN A 65 3.14 4.72 -18.69
C ASN A 65 4.06 5.69 -19.45
N LEU A 66 5.22 5.21 -19.91
CA LEU A 66 6.23 6.04 -20.59
C LEU A 66 5.74 6.62 -21.93
N LEU A 67 4.86 5.93 -22.66
CA LEU A 67 4.28 6.47 -23.90
C LEU A 67 3.39 7.68 -23.62
N ARG A 68 2.61 7.61 -22.53
CA ARG A 68 1.83 8.75 -22.07
C ARG A 68 2.72 9.91 -21.59
N LEU A 69 3.78 9.63 -20.82
CA LEU A 69 4.74 10.65 -20.42
C LEU A 69 5.41 11.32 -21.61
N GLN A 70 5.77 10.56 -22.64
CA GLN A 70 6.33 11.09 -23.88
C GLN A 70 5.34 12.01 -24.62
N ALA A 71 4.05 11.65 -24.65
CA ALA A 71 3.00 12.50 -25.23
C ALA A 71 2.81 13.78 -24.40
N ASN A 72 2.76 13.67 -23.08
CA ASN A 72 2.56 14.80 -22.17
C ASN A 72 3.71 15.83 -22.21
N ARG A 73 4.95 15.43 -22.57
CA ARG A 73 6.05 16.37 -22.78
C ARG A 73 5.78 17.45 -23.82
N ARG A 74 4.80 17.24 -24.71
CA ARG A 74 4.41 18.19 -25.76
C ARG A 74 3.26 19.08 -25.33
N LEU A 75 2.68 18.85 -24.16
CA LEU A 75 1.59 19.59 -23.57
C LEU A 75 2.12 20.57 -22.51
N PRO A 76 1.31 21.54 -22.07
CA PRO A 76 1.65 22.38 -20.92
C PRO A 76 2.02 21.53 -19.68
N SER A 77 2.98 21.99 -18.90
CA SER A 77 3.48 21.27 -17.72
C SER A 77 2.40 20.95 -16.68
N GLU A 78 1.35 21.78 -16.64
CA GLU A 78 0.20 21.66 -15.76
C GLU A 78 -0.57 20.36 -15.98
N VAL A 79 -0.61 19.87 -17.21
CA VAL A 79 -1.27 18.57 -17.57
C VAL A 79 -0.57 17.41 -16.84
N GLN A 80 0.77 17.41 -16.85
CA GLN A 80 1.53 16.37 -16.15
C GLN A 80 1.45 16.58 -14.63
N ALA A 81 1.51 17.82 -14.15
CA ALA A 81 1.36 18.13 -12.72
C ALA A 81 0.02 17.63 -12.17
N GLN A 82 -1.09 17.85 -12.88
CA GLN A 82 -2.41 17.34 -12.51
C GLN A 82 -2.45 15.80 -12.47
N SER A 83 -1.82 15.15 -13.45
CA SER A 83 -1.74 13.69 -13.49
C SER A 83 -0.95 13.12 -12.30
N ILE A 84 0.17 13.76 -11.93
CA ILE A 84 0.95 13.36 -10.75
C ILE A 84 0.16 13.64 -9.46
N GLN A 85 -0.56 14.77 -9.38
CA GLN A 85 -1.41 15.06 -8.23
C GLN A 85 -2.50 14.01 -8.04
N ALA A 86 -3.08 13.50 -9.12
CA ALA A 86 -4.07 12.40 -9.03
C ALA A 86 -3.44 11.10 -8.48
N LEU A 87 -2.20 10.77 -8.87
CA LEU A 87 -1.45 9.68 -8.25
C LEU A 87 -1.21 9.95 -6.76
N HIS A 88 -0.75 11.15 -6.41
CA HIS A 88 -0.48 11.51 -5.01
C HIS A 88 -1.74 11.39 -4.15
N ASN A 89 -2.88 11.85 -4.63
CA ASN A 89 -4.16 11.73 -3.92
C ASN A 89 -4.52 10.24 -3.64
N TRP A 90 -4.25 9.34 -4.59
CA TRP A 90 -4.48 7.91 -4.38
C TRP A 90 -3.49 7.32 -3.37
N ILE A 91 -2.21 7.68 -3.43
CA ILE A 91 -1.18 7.27 -2.45
C ILE A 91 -1.58 7.73 -1.04
N GLU A 92 -2.01 8.99 -0.89
CA GLU A 92 -2.47 9.52 0.39
C GLU A 92 -3.73 8.79 0.88
N ALA A 93 -4.69 8.53 -0.01
CA ALA A 93 -5.89 7.77 0.33
C ALA A 93 -5.54 6.35 0.85
N ILE A 94 -4.58 5.65 0.24
CA ILE A 94 -4.09 4.35 0.72
C ILE A 94 -3.47 4.47 2.12
N ARG A 95 -2.60 5.45 2.32
CA ARG A 95 -1.89 5.62 3.60
C ARG A 95 -2.79 6.00 4.76
N THR A 96 -3.81 6.82 4.49
CA THR A 96 -4.77 7.27 5.51
C THR A 96 -6.02 6.39 5.59
N TYR A 97 -6.14 5.37 4.74
CA TYR A 97 -7.30 4.50 4.70
C TYR A 97 -7.49 3.78 6.04
N PRO A 98 -8.69 3.82 6.66
CA PRO A 98 -8.89 3.30 8.02
C PRO A 98 -8.84 1.77 8.13
N LYS A 99 -8.77 1.07 6.99
CA LYS A 99 -8.64 -0.40 6.94
C LYS A 99 -7.25 -0.80 6.43
N PRO A 100 -6.73 -1.97 6.83
CA PRO A 100 -5.44 -2.44 6.32
C PRO A 100 -5.41 -2.57 4.81
N VAL A 101 -4.31 -2.11 4.19
CA VAL A 101 -4.03 -2.25 2.76
C VAL A 101 -2.76 -3.07 2.58
N ILE A 102 -2.82 -4.11 1.77
CA ILE A 102 -1.74 -5.06 1.54
C ILE A 102 -1.38 -5.04 0.05
N ALA A 103 -0.11 -4.86 -0.29
CA ALA A 103 0.38 -5.10 -1.64
C ALA A 103 0.78 -6.57 -1.78
N ALA A 104 0.24 -7.27 -2.77
CA ALA A 104 0.65 -8.61 -3.16
C ALA A 104 1.46 -8.54 -4.46
N VAL A 105 2.78 -8.68 -4.35
CA VAL A 105 3.73 -8.37 -5.42
C VAL A 105 4.24 -9.64 -6.08
N GLU A 106 3.83 -9.84 -7.33
CA GLU A 106 4.43 -10.82 -8.24
C GLU A 106 5.36 -10.11 -9.23
N GLY A 107 6.45 -10.75 -9.62
CA GLY A 107 7.35 -10.27 -10.66
C GLY A 107 7.96 -8.90 -10.34
N VAL A 108 7.60 -7.84 -11.06
CA VAL A 108 8.28 -6.54 -10.92
C VAL A 108 7.35 -5.46 -10.38
N ALA A 109 7.87 -4.72 -9.40
CA ALA A 109 7.35 -3.44 -8.94
C ALA A 109 8.37 -2.34 -9.28
N ALA A 110 8.08 -1.50 -10.30
CA ALA A 110 9.04 -0.50 -10.77
C ALA A 110 8.51 0.93 -10.64
N GLY A 111 9.38 1.88 -10.32
CA GLY A 111 9.06 3.31 -10.25
C GLY A 111 7.83 3.58 -9.38
N ALA A 112 6.79 4.20 -9.93
CA ALA A 112 5.54 4.47 -9.22
C ALA A 112 4.82 3.20 -8.74
N GLY A 113 5.07 2.02 -9.36
CA GLY A 113 4.57 0.73 -8.87
C GLY A 113 5.24 0.31 -7.56
N PHE A 114 6.54 0.56 -7.42
CA PHE A 114 7.22 0.34 -6.15
C PHE A 114 6.78 1.37 -5.10
N SER A 115 6.59 2.64 -5.49
CA SER A 115 6.02 3.67 -4.61
C SER A 115 4.63 3.29 -4.10
N LEU A 116 3.78 2.73 -4.98
CA LEU A 116 2.45 2.22 -4.61
C LEU A 116 2.53 1.08 -3.60
N ALA A 117 3.42 0.12 -3.80
CA ALA A 117 3.62 -0.97 -2.84
C ALA A 117 4.08 -0.44 -1.46
N LEU A 118 5.00 0.56 -1.45
CA LEU A 118 5.48 1.21 -0.21
C LEU A 118 4.41 2.06 0.49
N ALA A 119 3.37 2.47 -0.21
CA ALA A 119 2.24 3.20 0.39
C ALA A 119 1.29 2.28 1.17
N CYS A 120 1.28 0.98 0.87
CA CYS A 120 0.49 -0.01 1.59
C CYS A 120 1.04 -0.28 3.00
N ASP A 121 0.19 -0.76 3.91
CA ASP A 121 0.58 -1.09 5.28
C ASP A 121 1.47 -2.35 5.34
N PHE A 122 1.25 -3.26 4.40
CA PHE A 122 1.99 -4.52 4.31
C PHE A 122 2.36 -4.83 2.86
N ILE A 123 3.52 -5.47 2.68
CA ILE A 123 3.95 -6.02 1.41
C ILE A 123 4.17 -7.52 1.57
N VAL A 124 3.46 -8.30 0.78
CA VAL A 124 3.70 -9.74 0.56
C VAL A 124 4.25 -9.89 -0.84
N ALA A 125 5.39 -10.52 -1.01
CA ALA A 125 6.06 -10.61 -2.30
C ALA A 125 6.44 -12.05 -2.64
N ALA A 126 6.41 -12.37 -3.92
CA ALA A 126 7.00 -13.61 -4.42
C ALA A 126 8.54 -13.59 -4.27
N ASP A 127 9.17 -14.73 -4.08
CA ASP A 127 10.62 -14.89 -3.93
C ASP A 127 11.39 -14.40 -5.18
N ASN A 128 10.79 -14.52 -6.36
CA ASN A 128 11.30 -14.01 -7.61
C ASN A 128 10.92 -12.54 -7.89
N ALA A 129 10.23 -11.87 -6.98
CA ALA A 129 9.85 -10.49 -7.17
C ALA A 129 11.06 -9.55 -7.08
N VAL A 130 11.05 -8.54 -7.95
CA VAL A 130 12.11 -7.53 -8.07
C VAL A 130 11.51 -6.15 -7.95
N PHE A 131 12.15 -5.33 -7.12
CA PHE A 131 11.77 -3.93 -6.91
C PHE A 131 12.85 -3.01 -7.48
N VAL A 132 12.45 -1.89 -8.09
CA VAL A 132 13.41 -0.95 -8.67
C VAL A 132 12.83 0.46 -8.74
N MET A 133 13.59 1.48 -8.29
CA MET A 133 13.26 2.90 -8.48
C MET A 133 13.86 3.40 -9.80
N ALA A 134 13.28 2.95 -10.93
CA ALA A 134 13.83 3.10 -12.27
C ALA A 134 13.84 4.54 -12.83
N TYR A 135 13.54 5.56 -12.04
CA TYR A 135 13.37 6.93 -12.52
C TYR A 135 14.64 7.54 -13.14
N SER A 136 15.79 7.36 -12.48
CA SER A 136 17.08 7.93 -12.96
C SER A 136 17.51 7.34 -14.31
N THR A 137 17.08 6.12 -14.66
CA THR A 137 17.39 5.48 -15.95
C THR A 137 16.70 6.15 -17.14
N VAL A 138 15.64 6.92 -16.87
CA VAL A 138 14.88 7.67 -17.89
C VAL A 138 14.92 9.18 -17.64
N ALA A 139 15.91 9.64 -16.87
CA ALA A 139 16.14 11.05 -16.52
C ALA A 139 14.93 11.73 -15.83
N LEU A 140 14.24 11.00 -14.96
CA LEU A 140 13.14 11.49 -14.13
C LEU A 140 13.50 11.40 -12.64
N SER A 141 12.77 12.14 -11.82
CA SER A 141 12.81 12.04 -10.36
C SER A 141 11.66 11.16 -9.83
N PRO A 142 11.80 10.59 -8.63
CA PRO A 142 10.76 9.80 -7.99
C PRO A 142 9.46 10.57 -7.75
N ASP A 143 8.33 9.87 -7.87
CA ASP A 143 6.98 10.31 -7.50
C ASP A 143 6.29 9.29 -6.57
N GLY A 144 5.01 9.50 -6.27
CA GLY A 144 4.19 8.59 -5.47
C GLY A 144 4.74 8.30 -4.06
N GLY A 145 5.56 9.19 -3.50
CA GLY A 145 6.10 9.05 -2.14
C GLY A 145 7.25 8.05 -1.99
N GLY A 146 7.81 7.51 -3.09
CA GLY A 146 8.90 6.53 -3.03
C GLY A 146 10.14 7.04 -2.30
N SER A 147 10.56 8.28 -2.57
CA SER A 147 11.69 8.91 -1.87
C SER A 147 11.39 9.16 -0.39
N TRP A 148 10.17 9.56 -0.06
CA TRP A 148 9.72 9.77 1.32
C TRP A 148 9.76 8.46 2.13
N SER A 149 9.25 7.37 1.56
CA SER A 149 9.18 6.07 2.22
C SER A 149 10.56 5.45 2.42
N LEU A 150 11.39 5.40 1.36
CA LEU A 150 12.72 4.79 1.44
C LEU A 150 13.68 5.58 2.34
N ALA A 151 13.64 6.92 2.30
CA ALA A 151 14.50 7.74 3.14
C ALA A 151 14.18 7.67 4.64
N ARG A 152 12.95 7.26 5.00
CA ARG A 152 12.53 7.04 6.38
C ARG A 152 12.79 5.62 6.88
N ALA A 153 12.67 4.65 5.99
CA ALA A 153 12.78 3.24 6.36
C ALA A 153 14.23 2.71 6.30
N LEU A 154 15.10 3.34 5.50
CA LEU A 154 16.44 2.83 5.23
C LEU A 154 17.53 3.83 5.62
N PRO A 155 18.75 3.36 5.95
CA PRO A 155 19.91 4.23 6.02
C PRO A 155 20.08 5.04 4.72
N ARG A 156 20.49 6.30 4.84
CA ARG A 156 20.62 7.22 3.70
C ARG A 156 21.44 6.63 2.53
N ALA A 157 22.53 5.94 2.82
CA ALA A 157 23.38 5.34 1.78
C ALA A 157 22.60 4.36 0.91
N LEU A 158 21.82 3.46 1.54
CA LEU A 158 21.02 2.47 0.83
C LEU A 158 19.83 3.11 0.09
N ALA A 159 19.17 4.09 0.70
CA ALA A 159 18.14 4.86 0.01
C ALA A 159 18.70 5.59 -1.23
N SER A 160 19.92 6.15 -1.15
CA SER A 160 20.60 6.78 -2.28
C SER A 160 20.95 5.77 -3.39
N GLU A 161 21.44 4.60 -3.02
CA GLU A 161 21.75 3.52 -3.96
C GLU A 161 20.51 3.11 -4.76
N LEU A 162 19.39 2.87 -4.09
CA LEU A 162 18.13 2.48 -4.73
C LEU A 162 17.52 3.60 -5.58
N LEU A 163 17.55 4.85 -5.10
CA LEU A 163 16.89 5.98 -5.76
C LEU A 163 17.72 6.58 -6.90
N MET A 164 19.04 6.71 -6.72
CA MET A 164 19.93 7.32 -7.71
C MET A 164 20.53 6.27 -8.66
N GLY A 165 20.92 5.11 -8.12
CA GLY A 165 21.52 4.02 -8.88
C GLY A 165 20.49 3.20 -9.64
N ALA A 166 19.21 3.28 -9.26
CA ALA A 166 18.15 2.42 -9.80
C ALA A 166 18.50 0.92 -9.73
N GLU A 167 19.20 0.56 -8.67
CA GLU A 167 19.58 -0.84 -8.45
C GLU A 167 18.33 -1.71 -8.23
N ARG A 168 18.38 -2.89 -8.82
CA ARG A 168 17.33 -3.89 -8.64
C ARG A 168 17.53 -4.59 -7.31
N ILE A 169 16.51 -4.61 -6.48
CA ILE A 169 16.54 -5.25 -5.17
C ILE A 169 15.51 -6.38 -5.12
N SER A 170 15.90 -7.54 -4.58
CA SER A 170 15.01 -8.70 -4.44
C SER A 170 14.04 -8.55 -3.28
N ALA A 171 12.91 -9.27 -3.34
CA ALA A 171 11.96 -9.39 -2.25
C ALA A 171 12.62 -9.86 -0.94
N GLU A 172 13.51 -10.86 -1.03
CA GLU A 172 14.25 -11.40 0.10
C GLU A 172 15.13 -10.32 0.77
N ARG A 173 15.84 -9.50 -0.04
CA ARG A 173 16.65 -8.41 0.50
C ARG A 173 15.80 -7.33 1.17
N LEU A 174 14.66 -6.98 0.57
CA LEU A 174 13.73 -6.02 1.19
C LEU A 174 13.08 -6.59 2.46
N HIS A 175 12.87 -7.91 2.53
CA HIS A 175 12.40 -8.59 3.73
C HIS A 175 13.43 -8.49 4.87
N GLN A 176 14.71 -8.75 4.59
CA GLN A 176 15.80 -8.57 5.54
C GLN A 176 15.94 -7.12 6.04
N LEU A 177 15.55 -6.14 5.20
CA LEU A 177 15.54 -4.72 5.52
C LEU A 177 14.24 -4.25 6.21
N GLY A 178 13.27 -5.13 6.41
CA GLY A 178 12.01 -4.82 7.09
C GLY A 178 10.96 -4.09 6.22
N LEU A 179 11.16 -4.01 4.90
CA LEU A 179 10.20 -3.37 3.98
C LEU A 179 9.19 -4.36 3.40
N VAL A 180 9.56 -5.61 3.20
CA VAL A 180 8.66 -6.69 2.81
C VAL A 180 8.33 -7.53 4.04
N ASN A 181 7.05 -7.71 4.34
CA ASN A 181 6.59 -8.42 5.54
C ASN A 181 6.70 -9.94 5.39
N ARG A 182 6.44 -10.45 4.18
CA ARG A 182 6.47 -11.88 3.89
C ARG A 182 6.99 -12.15 2.48
N VAL A 183 7.78 -13.21 2.35
CA VAL A 183 8.20 -13.76 1.07
C VAL A 183 7.57 -15.14 0.89
N THR A 184 7.07 -15.42 -0.31
CA THR A 184 6.42 -16.69 -0.67
C THR A 184 6.92 -17.18 -2.02
N ALA A 185 6.66 -18.42 -2.37
CA ALA A 185 7.00 -18.94 -3.70
C ALA A 185 6.27 -18.16 -4.81
N ALA A 186 6.86 -18.12 -6.00
CA ALA A 186 6.27 -17.50 -7.18
C ALA A 186 4.83 -17.99 -7.43
N GLY A 187 3.92 -17.06 -7.70
CA GLY A 187 2.48 -17.31 -7.83
C GLY A 187 1.73 -17.38 -6.51
N GLY A 188 2.41 -17.28 -5.36
CA GLY A 188 1.80 -17.40 -4.03
C GLY A 188 1.45 -16.07 -3.35
N ALA A 189 1.85 -14.93 -3.91
CA ALA A 189 1.72 -13.64 -3.20
C ALA A 189 0.27 -13.29 -2.84
N ILE A 190 -0.69 -13.52 -3.74
CA ILE A 190 -2.11 -13.26 -3.45
C ILE A 190 -2.64 -14.19 -2.35
N GLY A 191 -2.32 -15.49 -2.41
CA GLY A 191 -2.77 -16.45 -1.39
C GLY A 191 -2.26 -16.08 0.00
N GLU A 192 -0.97 -15.75 0.13
CA GLU A 192 -0.37 -15.36 1.40
C GLU A 192 -0.89 -13.98 1.88
N ALA A 193 -1.18 -13.04 0.96
CA ALA A 193 -1.81 -11.78 1.29
C ALA A 193 -3.23 -11.97 1.84
N LEU A 194 -4.03 -12.88 1.28
CA LEU A 194 -5.36 -13.23 1.79
C LEU A 194 -5.29 -13.92 3.16
N VAL A 195 -4.30 -14.77 3.40
CA VAL A 195 -4.04 -15.34 4.74
C VAL A 195 -3.73 -14.22 5.75
N LEU A 196 -2.92 -13.23 5.38
CA LEU A 196 -2.64 -12.07 6.22
C LEU A 196 -3.91 -11.24 6.43
N ALA A 197 -4.66 -10.94 5.37
CA ALA A 197 -5.92 -10.21 5.42
C ALA A 197 -6.92 -10.87 6.37
N ALA A 198 -7.11 -12.19 6.28
CA ALA A 198 -8.00 -12.94 7.17
C ALA A 198 -7.64 -12.79 8.65
N ARG A 199 -6.33 -12.78 8.97
CA ARG A 199 -5.83 -12.54 10.34
C ARG A 199 -6.11 -11.12 10.83
N LEU A 200 -6.00 -10.13 9.95
CA LEU A 200 -6.32 -8.73 10.25
C LEU A 200 -7.83 -8.53 10.37
N ASN A 201 -8.62 -9.14 9.50
CA ASN A 201 -10.09 -9.09 9.51
C ASN A 201 -10.69 -9.67 10.81
N ALA A 202 -9.97 -10.56 11.48
CA ALA A 202 -10.36 -11.08 12.80
C ALA A 202 -10.07 -10.09 13.97
N ARG A 203 -9.50 -8.91 13.71
CA ARG A 203 -9.24 -7.86 14.71
C ARG A 203 -10.33 -6.79 14.70
N ALA A 204 -10.42 -6.04 15.78
CA ALA A 204 -11.34 -4.90 15.88
C ALA A 204 -10.97 -3.80 14.88
N PRO A 205 -11.84 -3.41 13.92
CA PRO A 205 -11.48 -2.48 12.86
C PRO A 205 -11.12 -1.08 13.39
N ASN A 206 -11.82 -0.58 14.40
CA ASN A 206 -11.50 0.70 15.05
C ASN A 206 -10.11 0.71 15.69
N VAL A 207 -9.63 -0.44 16.17
CA VAL A 207 -8.29 -0.56 16.77
C VAL A 207 -7.22 -0.57 15.69
N LEU A 208 -7.46 -1.27 14.56
CA LEU A 208 -6.52 -1.27 13.44
C LEU A 208 -6.38 0.14 12.82
N ALA A 209 -7.50 0.86 12.65
CA ALA A 209 -7.49 2.25 12.22
C ALA A 209 -6.66 3.13 13.17
N SER A 210 -6.92 3.03 14.49
CA SER A 210 -6.17 3.77 15.51
C SER A 210 -4.66 3.47 15.50
N ILE A 211 -4.27 2.22 15.31
CA ILE A 211 -2.86 1.82 15.22
C ILE A 211 -2.21 2.41 13.96
N LYS A 212 -2.91 2.40 12.83
CA LYS A 212 -2.42 2.98 11.58
C LYS A 212 -2.22 4.50 11.71
N ASP A 213 -3.17 5.21 12.32
CA ASP A 213 -3.04 6.65 12.61
C ASP A 213 -1.78 6.92 13.45
N LEU A 214 -1.61 6.18 14.56
CA LEU A 214 -0.45 6.33 15.45
C LEU A 214 0.89 6.06 14.73
N ILE A 215 0.93 5.06 13.84
CA ILE A 215 2.13 4.76 13.03
C ILE A 215 2.41 5.90 12.03
N ASN A 216 1.36 6.45 11.39
CA ASN A 216 1.52 7.51 10.41
C ASN A 216 1.98 8.82 11.05
N ASP A 217 1.52 9.14 12.26
CA ASP A 217 1.83 10.38 12.96
C ASP A 217 3.20 10.35 13.67
N ALA A 218 3.65 9.17 14.11
CA ALA A 218 4.87 9.01 14.90
C ALA A 218 6.13 9.69 14.31
N PRO A 219 6.40 9.65 12.98
CA PRO A 219 7.59 10.30 12.43
C PRO A 219 7.60 11.83 12.50
N ALA A 220 6.44 12.46 12.71
CA ALA A 220 6.29 13.92 12.81
C ALA A 220 6.15 14.40 14.27
N ASN A 221 5.75 13.51 15.18
CA ASN A 221 5.50 13.83 16.57
C ASN A 221 6.77 13.84 17.42
N THR A 222 6.81 14.71 18.42
CA THR A 222 7.69 14.53 19.60
C THR A 222 7.18 13.38 20.44
N LEU A 223 8.03 12.81 21.32
CA LEU A 223 7.58 11.74 22.24
C LEU A 223 6.35 12.16 23.06
N SER A 224 6.31 13.39 23.57
CA SER A 224 5.17 13.90 24.36
C SER A 224 3.88 13.93 23.55
N GLN A 225 3.94 14.43 22.29
CA GLN A 225 2.79 14.43 21.39
C GLN A 225 2.31 13.02 21.06
N GLN A 226 3.25 12.10 20.81
CA GLN A 226 2.92 10.70 20.54
C GLN A 226 2.23 10.04 21.75
N LEU A 227 2.76 10.22 22.96
CA LEU A 227 2.13 9.70 24.18
C LEU A 227 0.73 10.28 24.42
N ASP A 228 0.50 11.55 24.11
CA ASP A 228 -0.82 12.15 24.19
C ASP A 228 -1.78 11.54 23.14
N SER A 229 -1.33 11.29 21.91
CA SER A 229 -2.10 10.61 20.88
C SER A 229 -2.43 9.16 21.30
N GLU A 230 -1.44 8.41 21.78
CA GLU A 230 -1.63 7.03 22.27
C GLU A 230 -2.67 6.97 23.40
N ARG A 231 -2.57 7.86 24.39
CA ARG A 231 -3.56 7.97 25.47
C ARG A 231 -4.96 8.19 24.90
N ASN A 232 -5.12 9.14 23.98
CA ASN A 232 -6.43 9.48 23.41
C ASN A 232 -7.02 8.31 22.62
N HIS A 233 -6.22 7.63 21.81
CA HIS A 233 -6.63 6.44 21.07
C HIS A 233 -6.97 5.27 22.01
N LEU A 234 -6.14 5.01 23.03
CA LEU A 234 -6.39 3.95 24.00
C LEU A 234 -7.71 4.17 24.75
N VAL A 235 -7.95 5.37 25.28
CA VAL A 235 -9.18 5.70 26.03
C VAL A 235 -10.40 5.57 25.11
N ARG A 236 -10.34 6.10 23.88
CA ARG A 236 -11.43 5.96 22.92
C ARG A 236 -11.74 4.48 22.62
N ASN A 237 -10.73 3.66 22.39
CA ASN A 237 -10.90 2.25 22.10
C ASN A 237 -11.36 1.44 23.30
N LEU A 238 -10.93 1.79 24.51
CA LEU A 238 -11.37 1.16 25.76
C LEU A 238 -12.89 1.33 25.96
N HIS A 239 -13.43 2.51 25.65
CA HIS A 239 -14.85 2.81 25.78
C HIS A 239 -15.68 2.41 24.54
N HIS A 240 -15.07 1.91 23.47
CA HIS A 240 -15.76 1.36 22.31
C HIS A 240 -16.33 -0.03 22.63
N ALA A 241 -17.45 -0.41 21.98
CA ALA A 241 -18.06 -1.75 22.18
C ALA A 241 -17.07 -2.90 21.93
N ASN A 242 -16.21 -2.77 20.91
CA ASN A 242 -15.16 -3.75 20.60
C ASN A 242 -14.10 -3.86 21.72
N GLY A 243 -13.82 -2.77 22.46
CA GLY A 243 -12.92 -2.80 23.62
C GLY A 243 -13.49 -3.66 24.75
N GLY A 244 -14.78 -3.48 25.06
CA GLY A 244 -15.50 -4.31 26.01
C GLY A 244 -15.53 -5.78 25.61
N GLU A 245 -15.92 -6.07 24.36
CA GLU A 245 -15.92 -7.44 23.82
C GLU A 245 -14.54 -8.09 23.89
N GLY A 246 -13.50 -7.37 23.48
CA GLY A 246 -12.14 -7.90 23.47
C GLY A 246 -11.64 -8.28 24.86
N ILE A 247 -11.89 -7.43 25.88
CA ILE A 247 -11.51 -7.67 27.27
C ILE A 247 -12.30 -8.85 27.83
N GLU A 248 -13.63 -8.84 27.63
CA GLU A 248 -14.50 -9.91 28.14
C GLU A 248 -14.15 -11.27 27.52
N ALA A 249 -13.98 -11.32 26.20
CA ALA A 249 -13.59 -12.54 25.50
C ALA A 249 -12.26 -13.10 26.01
N PHE A 250 -11.27 -12.24 26.24
CA PHE A 250 -9.98 -12.63 26.79
C PHE A 250 -10.10 -13.23 28.18
N LEU A 251 -10.85 -12.58 29.08
CA LEU A 251 -11.07 -13.07 30.45
C LEU A 251 -11.84 -14.40 30.47
N GLN A 252 -12.78 -14.58 29.54
CA GLN A 252 -13.59 -15.81 29.38
C GLN A 252 -12.90 -16.88 28.53
N LYS A 253 -11.70 -16.64 28.00
CA LYS A 253 -10.95 -17.55 27.11
C LYS A 253 -11.75 -18.01 25.88
N ARG A 254 -12.55 -17.12 25.30
CA ARG A 254 -13.31 -17.35 24.05
C ARG A 254 -12.79 -16.46 22.92
N THR A 255 -13.15 -16.81 21.69
CA THR A 255 -12.86 -15.97 20.53
C THR A 255 -13.74 -14.71 20.54
N PRO A 256 -13.18 -13.50 20.42
CA PRO A 256 -13.95 -12.27 20.34
C PRO A 256 -14.70 -12.13 19.02
N GLN A 257 -15.82 -11.39 19.04
CA GLN A 257 -16.64 -11.08 17.87
C GLN A 257 -16.72 -9.56 17.70
N TYR A 258 -15.85 -9.02 16.87
CA TYR A 258 -15.77 -7.58 16.62
C TYR A 258 -16.73 -7.13 15.50
N ARG A 259 -17.30 -5.95 15.69
CA ARG A 259 -18.21 -5.28 14.74
C ARG A 259 -17.52 -4.10 14.04
#